data_2b58beb19662418e94ed2e168ec09c9a
#
_entry.id   2b58beb19662418e94ed2e168ec09c9a
#
_cell.length_a   1.000
_cell.length_b   1.000
_cell.length_c   1.000
_cell.angle_alpha   90.00
_cell.angle_beta   90.00
_cell.angle_gamma   90.00
#
_symmetry.space_group_name_H-M   'P 1'
#
loop_
_entity.id
_entity.type
_entity.pdbx_description
1 polymer ?
#
loop_
_entity_poly.entity_id
_entity_poly.type
_entity_poly.pdbx_seq_one_letter_code
_entity_poly.pdbx_strand_id
1 'polypeptide(L)'
;YQLSAISSGVKEVREVIEKAKQQSGVILFIDEIHRFNKAQQDALLGAVEKGIITLIGATTENPSFEVISALLSRCQVYVLKPLDEADLMHVLQKAMEKDEVMKKYEIDLKETTALINISGGDARKLLNLFELVVTSRKPGRIVISDEFVMDVAQKRIALYDKQGEQHYDIISAFIKSLRGSDPNAAVYWLARMIEGGEDVKFIARRMLILASEDIGNANTNALLLANATFDAVNKIG
;
A
#
# COMPACT_ATOMS: atom_id res chain seq x y z
N TYR A 1 -15.31 -20.19 2.97
CA TYR A 1 -13.88 -20.40 2.76
C TYR A 1 -13.23 -19.10 2.33
N GLN A 2 -11.94 -18.95 2.60
CA GLN A 2 -11.13 -17.81 2.20
C GLN A 2 -9.83 -18.30 1.59
N LEU A 3 -9.44 -17.71 0.47
CA LEU A 3 -8.15 -17.93 -0.20
C LEU A 3 -7.50 -16.56 -0.46
N SER A 4 -6.17 -16.55 -0.45
CA SER A 4 -5.39 -15.41 -0.93
C SER A 4 -4.73 -15.81 -2.25
N ALA A 5 -4.95 -15.04 -3.30
CA ALA A 5 -4.37 -15.33 -4.60
C ALA A 5 -2.83 -15.23 -4.62
N ILE A 6 -2.24 -14.61 -3.60
CA ILE A 6 -0.79 -14.52 -3.43
C ILE A 6 -0.18 -15.87 -3.03
N SER A 7 -0.87 -16.65 -2.19
CA SER A 7 -0.34 -17.88 -1.58
C SER A 7 -1.02 -19.15 -2.05
N SER A 8 -2.17 -19.06 -2.76
CA SER A 8 -2.96 -20.21 -3.13
C SER A 8 -2.74 -20.63 -4.59
N GLY A 9 -2.49 -21.92 -4.81
CA GLY A 9 -2.36 -22.52 -6.13
C GLY A 9 -3.66 -23.13 -6.66
N VAL A 10 -3.60 -23.72 -7.87
CA VAL A 10 -4.74 -24.43 -8.51
C VAL A 10 -5.23 -25.57 -7.63
N LYS A 11 -4.33 -26.23 -6.88
CA LYS A 11 -4.65 -27.37 -6.03
C LYS A 11 -5.58 -26.96 -4.89
N GLU A 12 -5.24 -25.89 -4.18
CA GLU A 12 -6.04 -25.36 -3.07
C GLU A 12 -7.43 -24.93 -3.54
N VAL A 13 -7.52 -24.28 -4.71
CA VAL A 13 -8.80 -23.91 -5.31
C VAL A 13 -9.67 -25.13 -5.55
N ARG A 14 -9.10 -26.20 -6.13
CA ARG A 14 -9.83 -27.45 -6.39
C ARG A 14 -10.24 -28.16 -5.11
N GLU A 15 -9.39 -28.20 -4.10
CA GLU A 15 -9.72 -28.80 -2.80
C GLU A 15 -10.90 -28.10 -2.13
N VAL A 16 -10.95 -26.76 -2.18
CA VAL A 16 -12.09 -25.99 -1.65
C VAL A 16 -13.36 -26.30 -2.44
N ILE A 17 -13.29 -26.38 -3.78
CA ILE A 17 -14.43 -26.72 -4.62
C ILE A 17 -14.96 -28.13 -4.30
N GLU A 18 -14.07 -29.11 -4.12
CA GLU A 18 -14.49 -30.49 -3.77
C GLU A 18 -15.18 -30.52 -2.39
N LYS A 19 -14.68 -29.79 -1.41
CA LYS A 19 -15.34 -29.66 -0.10
C LYS A 19 -16.71 -28.95 -0.23
N ALA A 20 -16.78 -27.92 -1.08
CA ALA A 20 -18.01 -27.18 -1.31
C ALA A 20 -19.14 -28.03 -1.96
N LYS A 21 -18.80 -29.04 -2.76
CA LYS A 21 -19.78 -29.96 -3.35
C LYS A 21 -20.58 -30.75 -2.31
N GLN A 22 -20.05 -30.90 -1.10
CA GLN A 22 -20.68 -31.64 0.00
C GLN A 22 -21.50 -30.73 0.93
N GLN A 23 -21.57 -29.44 0.61
CA GLN A 23 -22.22 -28.43 1.45
C GLN A 23 -23.12 -27.55 0.58
N SER A 24 -24.12 -26.92 1.19
CA SER A 24 -24.98 -25.93 0.51
C SER A 24 -24.65 -24.52 0.98
N GLY A 25 -24.82 -23.53 0.10
CA GLY A 25 -24.66 -22.12 0.42
C GLY A 25 -23.22 -21.71 0.73
N VAL A 26 -22.26 -22.35 0.09
CA VAL A 26 -20.82 -22.06 0.32
C VAL A 26 -20.44 -20.74 -0.34
N ILE A 27 -19.84 -19.84 0.45
CA ILE A 27 -19.20 -18.61 -0.02
C ILE A 27 -17.69 -18.85 -0.06
N LEU A 28 -17.09 -18.54 -1.20
CA LEU A 28 -15.64 -18.51 -1.38
C LEU A 28 -15.19 -17.07 -1.60
N PHE A 29 -14.47 -16.53 -0.62
CA PHE A 29 -13.82 -15.22 -0.71
C PHE A 29 -12.39 -15.39 -1.23
N ILE A 30 -12.01 -14.65 -2.27
CA ILE A 30 -10.66 -14.61 -2.82
C ILE A 30 -10.15 -13.19 -2.80
N ASP A 31 -9.11 -12.97 -1.99
CA ASP A 31 -8.41 -11.69 -1.94
C ASP A 31 -7.38 -11.60 -3.07
N GLU A 32 -7.26 -10.40 -3.67
CA GLU A 32 -6.37 -10.11 -4.79
C GLU A 32 -6.55 -11.05 -6.00
N ILE A 33 -7.82 -11.33 -6.37
CA ILE A 33 -8.18 -12.32 -7.41
C ILE A 33 -7.47 -12.06 -8.76
N HIS A 34 -7.04 -10.83 -9.04
CA HIS A 34 -6.26 -10.49 -10.24
C HIS A 34 -4.91 -11.20 -10.31
N ARG A 35 -4.38 -11.69 -9.20
CA ARG A 35 -3.13 -12.46 -9.15
C ARG A 35 -3.30 -13.92 -9.54
N PHE A 36 -4.53 -14.39 -9.66
CA PHE A 36 -4.78 -15.72 -10.19
C PHE A 36 -4.52 -15.75 -11.69
N ASN A 37 -3.73 -16.72 -12.14
CA ASN A 37 -3.55 -16.98 -13.55
C ASN A 37 -4.84 -17.56 -14.19
N LYS A 38 -4.87 -17.60 -15.52
CA LYS A 38 -6.03 -18.08 -16.27
C LYS A 38 -6.51 -19.47 -15.83
N ALA A 39 -5.60 -20.41 -15.58
CA ALA A 39 -5.96 -21.77 -15.19
C ALA A 39 -6.62 -21.83 -13.81
N GLN A 40 -6.23 -20.95 -12.88
CA GLN A 40 -6.86 -20.83 -11.57
C GLN A 40 -8.26 -20.22 -11.67
N GLN A 41 -8.43 -19.20 -12.51
CA GLN A 41 -9.72 -18.58 -12.76
C GLN A 41 -10.66 -19.53 -13.50
N ASP A 42 -10.18 -20.27 -14.50
CA ASP A 42 -10.95 -21.32 -15.20
C ASP A 42 -11.43 -22.43 -14.25
N ALA A 43 -10.62 -22.78 -13.23
CA ALA A 43 -11.03 -23.78 -12.25
C ALA A 43 -12.23 -23.33 -11.40
N LEU A 44 -12.41 -22.03 -11.18
CA LEU A 44 -13.56 -21.46 -10.45
C LEU A 44 -14.85 -21.47 -11.30
N LEU A 45 -14.71 -21.31 -12.64
CA LEU A 45 -15.83 -21.09 -13.54
C LEU A 45 -16.91 -22.16 -13.40
N GLY A 46 -16.53 -23.42 -13.46
CA GLY A 46 -17.49 -24.53 -13.38
C GLY A 46 -18.20 -24.65 -12.02
N ALA A 47 -17.57 -24.20 -10.95
CA ALA A 47 -18.17 -24.20 -9.62
C ALA A 47 -19.15 -23.04 -9.43
N VAL A 48 -18.84 -21.87 -9.99
CA VAL A 48 -19.75 -20.71 -10.01
C VAL A 48 -20.97 -20.99 -10.88
N GLU A 49 -20.77 -21.52 -12.11
CA GLU A 49 -21.86 -21.86 -13.03
C GLU A 49 -22.87 -22.84 -12.45
N LYS A 50 -22.39 -23.82 -11.73
CA LYS A 50 -23.23 -24.86 -11.09
C LYS A 50 -23.81 -24.44 -9.74
N GLY A 51 -23.53 -23.22 -9.28
CA GLY A 51 -23.96 -22.76 -7.97
C GLY A 51 -23.37 -23.54 -6.79
N ILE A 52 -22.24 -24.24 -7.01
CA ILE A 52 -21.53 -24.97 -5.95
C ILE A 52 -20.95 -23.98 -4.94
N ILE A 53 -20.47 -22.83 -5.44
CA ILE A 53 -19.95 -21.72 -4.64
C ILE A 53 -20.57 -20.39 -5.06
N THR A 54 -20.75 -19.50 -4.10
CA THR A 54 -20.91 -18.07 -4.35
C THR A 54 -19.55 -17.44 -4.25
N LEU A 55 -19.02 -16.91 -5.36
CA LEU A 55 -17.70 -16.30 -5.42
C LEU A 55 -17.78 -14.83 -5.02
N ILE A 56 -16.90 -14.43 -4.11
CA ILE A 56 -16.60 -13.02 -3.80
C ILE A 56 -15.11 -12.80 -4.08
N GLY A 57 -14.79 -12.10 -5.15
CA GLY A 57 -13.43 -11.73 -5.51
C GLY A 57 -13.16 -10.27 -5.15
N ALA A 58 -12.12 -10.00 -4.37
CA ALA A 58 -11.62 -8.65 -4.12
C ALA A 58 -10.40 -8.36 -5.00
N THR A 59 -10.29 -7.15 -5.51
CA THR A 59 -9.16 -6.70 -6.33
C THR A 59 -8.95 -5.21 -6.21
N THR A 60 -7.70 -4.77 -6.27
CA THR A 60 -7.30 -3.37 -6.39
C THR A 60 -7.16 -2.91 -7.84
N GLU A 61 -7.18 -3.86 -8.78
CA GLU A 61 -7.04 -3.62 -10.22
C GLU A 61 -8.39 -3.58 -10.93
N ASN A 62 -8.42 -3.07 -12.16
CA ASN A 62 -9.64 -3.08 -12.95
C ASN A 62 -9.98 -4.51 -13.39
N PRO A 63 -11.10 -5.08 -12.90
CA PRO A 63 -11.43 -6.48 -13.15
C PRO A 63 -11.64 -6.79 -14.64
N SER A 64 -11.98 -5.79 -15.46
CA SER A 64 -12.18 -6.00 -16.90
C SER A 64 -10.92 -6.40 -17.66
N PHE A 65 -9.74 -6.11 -17.10
CA PHE A 65 -8.45 -6.48 -17.70
C PHE A 65 -7.84 -7.73 -17.07
N GLU A 66 -8.09 -7.94 -15.78
CA GLU A 66 -7.37 -8.95 -15.00
C GLU A 66 -8.19 -10.22 -14.76
N VAL A 67 -9.52 -10.12 -14.81
CA VAL A 67 -10.41 -11.28 -14.63
C VAL A 67 -10.95 -11.74 -15.97
N ILE A 68 -10.92 -13.06 -16.22
CA ILE A 68 -11.42 -13.61 -17.48
C ILE A 68 -12.87 -13.24 -17.71
N SER A 69 -13.21 -12.89 -18.96
CA SER A 69 -14.55 -12.45 -19.34
C SER A 69 -15.65 -13.48 -19.03
N ALA A 70 -15.31 -14.76 -19.11
CA ALA A 70 -16.22 -15.85 -18.76
C ALA A 70 -16.62 -15.83 -17.28
N LEU A 71 -15.72 -15.49 -16.38
CA LEU A 71 -16.01 -15.36 -14.94
C LEU A 71 -16.75 -14.04 -14.65
N LEU A 72 -16.31 -12.93 -15.25
CA LEU A 72 -16.97 -11.63 -15.11
C LEU A 72 -18.42 -11.64 -15.54
N SER A 73 -18.75 -12.34 -16.64
CA SER A 73 -20.13 -12.43 -17.12
C SER A 73 -21.10 -13.14 -16.16
N ARG A 74 -20.56 -13.82 -15.13
CA ARG A 74 -21.31 -14.53 -14.09
C ARG A 74 -21.21 -13.87 -12.72
N CYS A 75 -20.50 -12.74 -12.64
CA CYS A 75 -20.31 -11.97 -11.41
C CYS A 75 -20.91 -10.57 -11.58
N GLN A 76 -21.33 -10.00 -10.47
CA GLN A 76 -21.66 -8.59 -10.40
C GLN A 76 -20.46 -7.83 -9.88
N VAL A 77 -20.09 -6.75 -10.57
CA VAL A 77 -18.97 -5.89 -10.18
C VAL A 77 -19.49 -4.75 -9.31
N TYR A 78 -18.88 -4.60 -8.14
CA TYR A 78 -19.12 -3.49 -7.23
C TYR A 78 -17.84 -2.68 -7.06
N VAL A 79 -17.91 -1.39 -7.34
CA VAL A 79 -16.79 -0.47 -7.12
C VAL A 79 -16.93 0.15 -5.74
N LEU A 80 -15.97 -0.15 -4.87
CA LEU A 80 -15.90 0.44 -3.53
C LEU A 80 -15.29 1.84 -3.63
N LYS A 81 -15.90 2.79 -2.92
CA LYS A 81 -15.36 4.15 -2.79
C LYS A 81 -14.42 4.21 -1.60
N PRO A 82 -13.44 5.13 -1.62
CA PRO A 82 -12.69 5.47 -0.42
C PRO A 82 -13.64 5.84 0.73
N LEU A 83 -13.24 5.54 1.96
CA LEU A 83 -14.01 5.93 3.14
C LEU A 83 -14.01 7.44 3.28
N ASP A 84 -15.16 8.00 3.60
CA ASP A 84 -15.27 9.42 3.94
C ASP A 84 -14.87 9.69 5.40
N GLU A 85 -14.86 10.95 5.79
CA GLU A 85 -14.48 11.37 7.14
C GLU A 85 -15.36 10.74 8.23
N ALA A 86 -16.66 10.65 7.99
CA ALA A 86 -17.60 10.06 8.94
C ALA A 86 -17.35 8.55 9.11
N ASP A 87 -17.07 7.84 8.02
CA ASP A 87 -16.70 6.43 8.05
C ASP A 87 -15.41 6.21 8.83
N LEU A 88 -14.38 7.03 8.57
CA LEU A 88 -13.10 6.97 9.26
C LEU A 88 -13.24 7.25 10.76
N MET A 89 -14.05 8.24 11.13
CA MET A 89 -14.36 8.51 12.53
C MET A 89 -15.07 7.33 13.21
N HIS A 90 -15.99 6.69 12.52
CA HIS A 90 -16.65 5.49 13.04
C HIS A 90 -15.67 4.32 13.25
N VAL A 91 -14.70 4.16 12.35
CA VAL A 91 -13.62 3.17 12.50
C VAL A 91 -12.76 3.46 13.72
N LEU A 92 -12.38 4.73 13.97
CA LEU A 92 -11.63 5.13 15.17
C LEU A 92 -12.40 4.86 16.46
N GLN A 93 -13.68 5.23 16.50
CA GLN A 93 -14.54 4.97 17.67
C GLN A 93 -14.63 3.48 17.97
N LYS A 94 -14.85 2.65 16.96
CA LYS A 94 -14.86 1.19 17.14
C LYS A 94 -13.54 0.64 17.64
N ALA A 95 -12.41 1.19 17.18
CA ALA A 95 -11.09 0.78 17.65
C ALA A 95 -10.90 1.11 19.13
N MET A 96 -11.25 2.32 19.56
CA MET A 96 -11.18 2.72 20.97
C MET A 96 -12.07 1.87 21.87
N GLU A 97 -13.26 1.48 21.41
CA GLU A 97 -14.21 0.70 22.19
C GLU A 97 -13.87 -0.80 22.28
N LYS A 98 -13.33 -1.38 21.19
CA LYS A 98 -13.23 -2.84 21.04
C LYS A 98 -11.83 -3.39 21.18
N ASP A 99 -10.82 -2.59 20.85
CA ASP A 99 -9.44 -3.07 20.87
C ASP A 99 -8.89 -3.16 22.29
N GLU A 100 -8.31 -4.33 22.63
CA GLU A 100 -7.81 -4.62 23.98
C GLU A 100 -6.55 -3.81 24.35
N VAL A 101 -5.81 -3.32 23.36
CA VAL A 101 -4.65 -2.45 23.57
C VAL A 101 -5.14 -1.04 23.87
N MET A 102 -6.07 -0.54 23.05
CA MET A 102 -6.63 0.82 23.18
C MET A 102 -7.36 1.01 24.51
N LYS A 103 -8.04 -0.01 25.04
CA LYS A 103 -8.72 0.03 26.33
C LYS A 103 -7.79 0.25 27.54
N LYS A 104 -6.49 0.07 27.37
CA LYS A 104 -5.49 0.37 28.42
C LYS A 104 -5.19 1.87 28.57
N TYR A 105 -5.69 2.67 27.64
CA TYR A 105 -5.48 4.11 27.58
C TYR A 105 -6.79 4.85 27.79
N GLU A 106 -6.73 5.97 28.51
CA GLU A 106 -7.82 6.94 28.57
C GLU A 106 -7.59 7.96 27.45
N ILE A 107 -8.19 7.70 26.27
CA ILE A 107 -7.92 8.45 25.05
C ILE A 107 -8.89 9.63 24.97
N ASP A 108 -8.34 10.86 24.99
CA ASP A 108 -9.04 12.11 24.73
C ASP A 108 -8.68 12.55 23.30
N LEU A 109 -9.58 12.27 22.35
CA LEU A 109 -9.42 12.58 20.93
C LEU A 109 -9.88 14.01 20.66
N LYS A 110 -8.98 14.98 20.81
CA LYS A 110 -9.27 16.39 20.74
C LYS A 110 -9.35 16.92 19.31
N GLU A 111 -8.48 16.43 18.45
CA GLU A 111 -8.38 16.78 17.04
C GLU A 111 -8.12 15.53 16.21
N THR A 112 -8.65 15.48 15.00
CA THR A 112 -8.61 14.29 14.14
C THR A 112 -8.17 14.58 12.72
N THR A 113 -7.99 15.87 12.38
CA THR A 113 -7.71 16.33 11.01
C THR A 113 -6.41 15.72 10.48
N ALA A 114 -5.35 15.70 11.29
CA ALA A 114 -4.08 15.11 10.89
C ALA A 114 -4.18 13.59 10.67
N LEU A 115 -4.89 12.85 11.53
CA LEU A 115 -5.12 11.41 11.38
C LEU A 115 -5.85 11.11 10.07
N ILE A 116 -6.92 11.84 9.79
CA ILE A 116 -7.77 11.65 8.61
C ILE A 116 -6.99 12.00 7.34
N ASN A 117 -6.32 13.15 7.30
CA ASN A 117 -5.57 13.60 6.13
C ASN A 117 -4.42 12.66 5.78
N ILE A 118 -3.65 12.19 6.77
CA ILE A 118 -2.54 11.25 6.55
C ILE A 118 -3.05 9.89 6.08
N SER A 119 -4.23 9.46 6.54
CA SER A 119 -4.81 8.17 6.13
C SER A 119 -5.24 8.15 4.66
N GLY A 120 -5.61 9.31 4.09
CA GLY A 120 -6.05 9.44 2.70
C GLY A 120 -7.27 8.57 2.36
N GLY A 121 -8.18 8.34 3.31
CA GLY A 121 -9.38 7.50 3.12
C GLY A 121 -9.14 5.99 3.34
N ASP A 122 -7.96 5.60 3.79
CA ASP A 122 -7.60 4.21 4.06
C ASP A 122 -7.68 3.90 5.56
N ALA A 123 -8.62 3.03 5.94
CA ALA A 123 -8.82 2.64 7.33
C ALA A 123 -7.61 1.93 7.95
N ARG A 124 -6.85 1.16 7.18
CA ARG A 124 -5.65 0.47 7.67
C ARG A 124 -4.56 1.46 8.02
N LYS A 125 -4.32 2.45 7.15
CA LYS A 125 -3.37 3.54 7.41
C LYS A 125 -3.79 4.35 8.63
N LEU A 126 -5.09 4.67 8.74
CA LEU A 126 -5.66 5.37 9.87
C LEU A 126 -5.41 4.63 11.18
N LEU A 127 -5.78 3.36 11.26
CA LEU A 127 -5.63 2.55 12.45
C LEU A 127 -4.16 2.33 12.83
N ASN A 128 -3.30 2.09 11.86
CA ASN A 128 -1.86 1.96 12.11
C ASN A 128 -1.25 3.25 12.67
N LEU A 129 -1.64 4.42 12.12
CA LEU A 129 -1.17 5.70 12.63
C LEU A 129 -1.74 5.97 14.02
N PHE A 130 -3.02 5.68 14.25
CA PHE A 130 -3.67 5.85 15.54
C PHE A 130 -3.02 4.98 16.63
N GLU A 131 -2.82 3.69 16.35
CA GLU A 131 -2.11 2.78 17.24
C GLU A 131 -0.71 3.29 17.58
N LEU A 132 0.01 3.77 16.58
CA LEU A 132 1.33 4.35 16.76
C LEU A 132 1.31 5.56 17.70
N VAL A 133 0.38 6.49 17.48
CA VAL A 133 0.24 7.69 18.30
C VAL A 133 -0.07 7.32 19.74
N VAL A 134 -1.03 6.42 19.95
CA VAL A 134 -1.43 5.96 21.30
C VAL A 134 -0.28 5.23 22.00
N THR A 135 0.38 4.30 21.32
CA THR A 135 1.47 3.50 21.90
C THR A 135 2.80 4.21 22.00
N SER A 136 2.94 5.43 21.43
CA SER A 136 4.13 6.27 21.62
C SER A 136 4.34 6.72 23.06
N ARG A 137 3.32 6.59 23.90
CA ARG A 137 3.36 6.90 25.33
C ARG A 137 2.99 5.67 26.16
N LYS A 138 3.37 5.70 27.43
CA LYS A 138 2.97 4.65 28.37
C LYS A 138 1.46 4.68 28.62
N PRO A 139 0.83 3.53 28.96
CA PRO A 139 -0.58 3.47 29.32
C PRO A 139 -0.98 4.52 30.36
N GLY A 140 -2.12 5.17 30.16
CA GLY A 140 -2.66 6.24 30.99
C GLY A 140 -3.46 7.23 30.14
N ARG A 141 -3.70 8.42 30.68
CA ARG A 141 -4.42 9.46 29.96
C ARG A 141 -3.55 10.05 28.85
N ILE A 142 -4.10 10.07 27.64
CA ILE A 142 -3.47 10.62 26.45
C ILE A 142 -4.42 11.57 25.71
N VAL A 143 -3.95 12.79 25.42
CA VAL A 143 -4.67 13.77 24.61
C VAL A 143 -4.07 13.73 23.21
N ILE A 144 -4.90 13.48 22.21
CA ILE A 144 -4.51 13.42 20.81
C ILE A 144 -4.91 14.73 20.14
N SER A 145 -3.91 15.51 19.75
CA SER A 145 -4.05 16.73 18.94
C SER A 145 -3.36 16.52 17.58
N ASP A 146 -3.71 17.35 16.61
CA ASP A 146 -3.10 17.32 15.27
C ASP A 146 -1.57 17.53 15.35
N GLU A 147 -1.11 18.44 16.22
CA GLU A 147 0.33 18.67 16.47
C GLU A 147 1.02 17.39 16.99
N PHE A 148 0.42 16.70 17.96
CA PHE A 148 0.98 15.47 18.50
C PHE A 148 1.00 14.34 17.46
N VAL A 149 -0.04 14.22 16.66
CA VAL A 149 -0.08 13.26 15.54
C VAL A 149 1.04 13.52 14.54
N MET A 150 1.24 14.79 14.16
CA MET A 150 2.29 15.19 13.22
C MET A 150 3.70 14.94 13.78
N ASP A 151 3.94 15.25 15.06
CA ASP A 151 5.23 14.99 15.72
C ASP A 151 5.57 13.48 15.72
N VAL A 152 4.58 12.63 16.06
CA VAL A 152 4.78 11.17 16.09
C VAL A 152 4.96 10.62 14.67
N ALA A 153 4.16 11.08 13.71
CA ALA A 153 4.27 10.66 12.32
C ALA A 153 5.63 11.02 11.72
N GLN A 154 6.12 12.25 11.94
CA GLN A 154 7.43 12.71 11.47
C GLN A 154 8.59 11.93 12.09
N LYS A 155 8.55 11.68 13.39
CA LYS A 155 9.58 10.87 14.07
C LYS A 155 9.66 9.45 13.54
N ARG A 156 8.51 8.86 13.16
CA ARG A 156 8.49 7.52 12.58
C ARG A 156 8.94 7.50 11.13
N ILE A 157 8.63 8.51 10.36
CA ILE A 157 9.15 8.63 8.98
C ILE A 157 10.68 8.62 9.01
N ALA A 158 11.32 9.33 9.95
CA ALA A 158 12.76 9.30 10.14
C ALA A 158 13.30 7.95 10.65
N LEU A 159 12.53 7.19 11.43
CA LEU A 159 12.92 5.87 11.95
C LEU A 159 12.60 4.70 11.00
N TYR A 160 11.53 4.79 10.20
CA TYR A 160 11.10 3.73 9.29
C TYR A 160 11.96 3.64 8.02
N ASP A 161 12.60 4.74 7.62
CA ASP A 161 13.54 4.76 6.50
C ASP A 161 14.75 3.82 6.70
N LYS A 162 14.98 3.36 7.91
CA LYS A 162 16.05 2.37 8.18
C LYS A 162 15.68 0.90 7.92
N GLN A 163 14.43 0.54 7.63
CA GLN A 163 13.98 -0.87 7.58
C GLN A 163 13.09 -1.30 6.38
N GLY A 164 13.02 -0.57 5.27
CA GLY A 164 12.86 -1.32 4.03
C GLY A 164 11.63 -1.15 3.14
N GLU A 165 10.40 -0.84 3.56
CA GLU A 165 9.27 -0.76 2.60
C GLU A 165 9.03 0.67 2.09
N GLN A 166 9.11 1.67 2.94
CA GLN A 166 9.00 3.09 2.52
C GLN A 166 10.22 3.58 1.73
N HIS A 167 11.37 2.95 1.94
CA HIS A 167 12.57 3.16 1.14
C HIS A 167 12.29 3.00 -0.36
N TYR A 168 11.64 1.91 -0.76
CA TYR A 168 11.28 1.66 -2.16
C TYR A 168 10.22 2.65 -2.68
N ASP A 169 9.29 3.09 -1.84
CA ASP A 169 8.25 4.04 -2.24
C ASP A 169 8.83 5.44 -2.48
N ILE A 170 9.72 5.92 -1.61
CA ILE A 170 10.39 7.22 -1.74
C ILE A 170 11.29 7.23 -2.99
N ILE A 171 12.08 6.17 -3.19
CA ILE A 171 12.91 6.01 -4.38
C ILE A 171 12.04 5.98 -5.65
N SER A 172 10.95 5.23 -5.62
CA SER A 172 10.00 5.16 -6.74
C SER A 172 9.36 6.52 -7.04
N ALA A 173 8.99 7.28 -6.01
CA ALA A 173 8.46 8.63 -6.14
C ALA A 173 9.51 9.59 -6.74
N PHE A 174 10.76 9.52 -6.27
CA PHE A 174 11.88 10.29 -6.84
C PHE A 174 12.07 10.00 -8.32
N ILE A 175 12.18 8.71 -8.70
CA ILE A 175 12.36 8.30 -10.09
C ILE A 175 11.18 8.76 -10.97
N LYS A 176 9.94 8.59 -10.48
CA LYS A 176 8.73 9.03 -11.20
C LYS A 176 8.69 10.56 -11.37
N SER A 177 9.11 11.31 -10.37
CA SER A 177 9.21 12.79 -10.46
C SER A 177 10.23 13.21 -11.51
N LEU A 178 11.39 12.57 -11.57
CA LEU A 178 12.40 12.81 -12.60
C LEU A 178 11.87 12.48 -14.00
N ARG A 179 11.24 11.31 -14.18
CA ARG A 179 10.64 10.91 -15.47
C ARG A 179 9.49 11.83 -15.90
N GLY A 180 8.71 12.31 -14.94
CA GLY A 180 7.64 13.28 -15.16
C GLY A 180 8.12 14.71 -15.40
N SER A 181 9.45 14.96 -15.35
CA SER A 181 10.04 16.30 -15.48
C SER A 181 9.47 17.30 -14.47
N ASP A 182 9.18 16.85 -13.23
CA ASP A 182 8.77 17.70 -12.12
C ASP A 182 9.96 18.00 -11.19
N PRO A 183 10.63 19.15 -11.36
CA PRO A 183 11.81 19.48 -10.59
C PRO A 183 11.48 19.73 -9.10
N ASN A 184 10.31 20.22 -8.78
CA ASN A 184 9.93 20.52 -7.41
C ASN A 184 9.72 19.21 -6.62
N ALA A 185 8.97 18.27 -7.20
CA ALA A 185 8.80 16.96 -6.60
C ALA A 185 10.13 16.20 -6.53
N ALA A 186 10.98 16.26 -7.55
CA ALA A 186 12.29 15.60 -7.56
C ALA A 186 13.20 16.12 -6.43
N VAL A 187 13.30 17.42 -6.24
CA VAL A 187 14.09 18.03 -5.15
C VAL A 187 13.49 17.69 -3.77
N TYR A 188 12.17 17.68 -3.64
CA TYR A 188 11.51 17.28 -2.40
C TYR A 188 11.84 15.82 -2.01
N TRP A 189 11.70 14.88 -2.95
CA TRP A 189 12.02 13.47 -2.68
C TRP A 189 13.50 13.23 -2.46
N LEU A 190 14.37 13.96 -3.18
CA LEU A 190 15.82 13.95 -2.94
C LEU A 190 16.15 14.36 -1.50
N ALA A 191 15.61 15.49 -1.05
CA ALA A 191 15.80 15.97 0.30
C ALA A 191 15.34 14.94 1.36
N ARG A 192 14.17 14.31 1.10
CA ARG A 192 13.65 13.24 1.96
C ARG A 192 14.55 12.01 2.03
N MET A 193 15.16 11.61 0.91
CA MET A 193 16.11 10.49 0.89
C MET A 193 17.38 10.82 1.69
N ILE A 194 17.92 12.03 1.51
CA ILE A 194 19.13 12.48 2.24
C ILE A 194 18.85 12.56 3.75
N GLU A 195 17.72 13.15 4.15
CA GLU A 195 17.32 13.27 5.57
C GLU A 195 17.04 11.89 6.19
N GLY A 196 16.50 10.94 5.40
CA GLY A 196 16.31 9.55 5.79
C GLY A 196 17.61 8.74 5.90
N GLY A 197 18.76 9.31 5.52
CA GLY A 197 20.07 8.66 5.60
C GLY A 197 20.32 7.65 4.46
N GLU A 198 19.68 7.86 3.30
CA GLU A 198 19.95 7.07 2.10
C GLU A 198 21.39 7.22 1.62
N ASP A 199 21.96 6.15 1.09
CA ASP A 199 23.28 6.18 0.46
C ASP A 199 23.29 7.14 -0.74
N VAL A 200 24.04 8.25 -0.59
CA VAL A 200 24.16 9.27 -1.64
C VAL A 200 24.71 8.69 -2.96
N LYS A 201 25.51 7.62 -2.89
CA LYS A 201 26.02 6.92 -4.08
C LYS A 201 24.90 6.13 -4.77
N PHE A 202 23.97 5.57 -3.98
CA PHE A 202 22.78 4.92 -4.51
C PHE A 202 21.90 5.94 -5.24
N ILE A 203 21.66 7.11 -4.66
CA ILE A 203 20.88 8.19 -5.30
C ILE A 203 21.54 8.63 -6.61
N ALA A 204 22.84 8.91 -6.60
CA ALA A 204 23.59 9.30 -7.79
C ALA A 204 23.55 8.23 -8.89
N ARG A 205 23.60 6.94 -8.51
CA ARG A 205 23.45 5.82 -9.45
C ARG A 205 22.09 5.80 -10.11
N ARG A 206 21.01 6.10 -9.38
CA ARG A 206 19.65 6.19 -9.95
C ARG A 206 19.54 7.33 -10.97
N MET A 207 20.18 8.46 -10.71
CA MET A 207 20.23 9.57 -11.68
C MET A 207 21.04 9.20 -12.92
N LEU A 208 22.12 8.43 -12.77
CA LEU A 208 22.93 7.94 -13.89
C LEU A 208 22.13 6.98 -14.79
N ILE A 209 21.35 6.07 -14.18
CA ILE A 209 20.46 5.15 -14.90
C ILE A 209 19.41 5.94 -15.68
N LEU A 210 18.74 6.91 -15.05
CA LEU A 210 17.77 7.78 -15.72
C LEU A 210 18.40 8.51 -16.93
N ALA A 211 19.57 9.08 -16.75
CA ALA A 211 20.27 9.79 -17.82
C ALA A 211 20.61 8.87 -19.01
N SER A 212 20.95 7.61 -18.73
CA SER A 212 21.28 6.60 -19.75
C SER A 212 20.06 6.03 -20.46
N GLU A 213 19.03 5.64 -19.69
CA GLU A 213 17.91 4.86 -20.20
C GLU A 213 16.71 5.71 -20.61
N ASP A 214 16.34 6.70 -19.79
CA ASP A 214 15.13 7.49 -20.01
C ASP A 214 15.40 8.74 -20.86
N ILE A 215 16.53 9.44 -20.66
CA ILE A 215 16.91 10.62 -21.43
C ILE A 215 17.67 10.21 -22.70
N GLY A 216 18.66 9.32 -22.54
CA GLY A 216 19.44 8.78 -23.65
C GLY A 216 19.95 9.84 -24.62
N ASN A 217 19.74 9.63 -25.91
CA ASN A 217 20.20 10.52 -26.99
C ASN A 217 19.37 11.81 -27.09
N ALA A 218 18.28 11.99 -26.37
CA ALA A 218 17.51 13.24 -26.36
C ALA A 218 18.32 14.41 -25.80
N ASN A 219 19.20 14.10 -24.81
CA ASN A 219 20.18 15.06 -24.30
C ASN A 219 21.47 14.34 -23.91
N THR A 220 22.45 14.35 -24.81
CA THR A 220 23.75 13.68 -24.63
C THR A 220 24.56 14.21 -23.44
N ASN A 221 24.33 15.45 -23.01
CA ASN A 221 25.00 16.03 -21.84
C ASN A 221 24.45 15.46 -20.51
N ALA A 222 23.25 14.93 -20.52
CA ALA A 222 22.65 14.38 -19.29
C ALA A 222 23.48 13.23 -18.71
N LEU A 223 23.92 12.30 -19.52
CA LEU A 223 24.76 11.19 -19.12
C LEU A 223 26.13 11.63 -18.61
N LEU A 224 26.75 12.60 -19.31
CA LEU A 224 28.06 13.16 -18.93
C LEU A 224 27.96 13.83 -17.54
N LEU A 225 26.91 14.64 -17.31
CA LEU A 225 26.69 15.34 -16.06
C LEU A 225 26.38 14.36 -14.93
N ALA A 226 25.53 13.37 -15.17
CA ALA A 226 25.18 12.36 -14.19
C ALA A 226 26.39 11.51 -13.78
N ASN A 227 27.24 11.13 -14.75
CA ASN A 227 28.48 10.42 -14.47
C ASN A 227 29.47 11.26 -13.67
N ALA A 228 29.66 12.53 -14.04
CA ALA A 228 30.52 13.45 -13.28
C ALA A 228 30.01 13.64 -11.84
N THR A 229 28.68 13.73 -11.66
CA THR A 229 28.05 13.80 -10.34
C THR A 229 28.31 12.54 -9.54
N PHE A 230 28.12 11.35 -10.15
CA PHE A 230 28.40 10.07 -9.49
C PHE A 230 29.86 9.96 -9.04
N ASP A 231 30.80 10.34 -9.92
CA ASP A 231 32.23 10.33 -9.60
C ASP A 231 32.57 11.33 -8.48
N ALA A 232 31.98 12.50 -8.48
CA ALA A 232 32.16 13.49 -7.42
C ALA A 232 31.67 12.93 -6.06
N VAL A 233 30.44 12.44 -6.02
CA VAL A 233 29.86 11.82 -4.81
C VAL A 233 30.69 10.63 -4.33
N ASN A 234 31.24 9.83 -5.24
CA ASN A 234 32.08 8.70 -4.88
C ASN A 234 33.42 9.10 -4.26
N LYS A 235 33.94 10.28 -4.60
CA LYS A 235 35.25 10.80 -4.14
C LYS A 235 35.16 11.59 -2.84
N ILE A 236 34.05 12.30 -2.63
CA ILE A 236 33.90 13.20 -1.48
C ILE A 236 32.92 12.70 -0.41
N GLY A 237 32.17 11.67 -0.66
CA GLY A 237 31.23 11.02 0.28
C GLY A 237 29.83 11.53 0.16
#